data_61211c108cb26e5048f28e074ad8b0ad
#
_entry.id   61211c108cb26e5048f28e074ad8b0ad
#
_cell.length_a   1.000
_cell.length_b   1.000
_cell.length_c   1.000
_cell.angle_alpha   90.00
_cell.angle_beta   90.00
_cell.angle_gamma   90.00
#
_symmetry.space_group_name_H-M   'P 1'
#
loop_
_entity.id
_entity.type
_entity.pdbx_description
1 polymer ?
#
loop_
_entity_poly.entity_id
_entity_poly.type
_entity_poly.pdbx_seq_one_letter_code
_entity_poly.pdbx_strand_id
1 'polypeptide(L)'
;MLLVLLVTEKLLSIWHYLQEAPLWVSVLYACVIMLVAFLVVYLYFVFVRTKPVKQQKLKPIDESSLRESLIQQAQRGVDVTEAEKELQELDKRRSKENFYIALYGTVSSGKSSFIKSLLPEQQIQTHVLGGTTKSIEVYQYKNLAIIDLPGLDDFDDESEKLAIEETLRAHVVVFLTDSDLTQTEMRVISKLRNTKKPMVIAFNKADRYSDSEQIQIVEELKVKTEKKYPVAIISTGGMETLVYQDSKGKQHKSVVTREANIKPLLCSIEEVVANNPEILHRFRDASMLMLTQKKLNDAESEFNKQTGINIINDYTKKAVFGAMASVAPGSDIVIQGTLATKMIQNICGVYQISPKQMEIDQIIRMTGGKLRTSVSLILAVAGNALKAFPGVGTAVGGVTHAVSYGMIFNALGNAVLESVSTLGKLDAVATQQKFEENLLGPAQTLAKDLAKMALKIDK
;
A
#
# COMPACT_ATOMS: atom_id res chain seq x y z
N MET A 1 32.59 -30.61 -4.93
CA MET A 1 33.42 -31.52 -5.71
C MET A 1 33.14 -33.01 -5.39
N LEU A 2 33.13 -33.42 -4.10
CA LEU A 2 32.89 -34.82 -3.71
C LEU A 2 31.51 -35.37 -4.15
N LEU A 3 30.46 -34.56 -4.06
CA LEU A 3 29.09 -34.94 -4.44
C LEU A 3 28.93 -35.11 -5.97
N VAL A 4 29.64 -34.35 -6.78
CA VAL A 4 29.67 -34.50 -8.23
C VAL A 4 30.38 -35.81 -8.64
N LEU A 5 31.49 -36.18 -7.98
CA LEU A 5 32.20 -37.43 -8.18
C LEU A 5 31.34 -38.63 -7.82
N LEU A 6 30.61 -38.59 -6.71
CA LEU A 6 29.69 -39.68 -6.30
C LEU A 6 28.53 -39.84 -7.29
N VAL A 7 27.98 -38.73 -7.81
CA VAL A 7 26.89 -38.77 -8.80
C VAL A 7 27.39 -39.32 -10.14
N THR A 8 28.58 -38.95 -10.58
CA THR A 8 29.17 -39.45 -11.84
C THR A 8 29.52 -40.93 -11.75
N GLU A 9 30.03 -41.40 -10.62
CA GLU A 9 30.30 -42.84 -10.40
C GLU A 9 29.02 -43.65 -10.43
N LYS A 10 27.94 -43.21 -9.81
CA LYS A 10 26.63 -43.86 -9.85
C LYS A 10 26.02 -43.87 -11.25
N LEU A 11 26.15 -42.76 -11.99
CA LEU A 11 25.67 -42.71 -13.38
C LEU A 11 26.42 -43.66 -14.30
N LEU A 12 27.75 -43.80 -14.14
CA LEU A 12 28.55 -44.76 -14.89
C LEU A 12 28.19 -46.21 -14.55
N SER A 13 27.93 -46.55 -13.28
CA SER A 13 27.47 -47.86 -12.89
C SER A 13 26.10 -48.19 -13.48
N ILE A 14 25.15 -47.28 -13.47
CA ILE A 14 23.83 -47.44 -14.08
C ILE A 14 23.94 -47.63 -15.60
N TRP A 15 24.84 -46.91 -16.26
CA TRP A 15 25.10 -47.06 -17.68
C TRP A 15 25.60 -48.46 -18.04
N HIS A 16 26.50 -49.01 -17.23
CA HIS A 16 27.04 -50.35 -17.43
C HIS A 16 25.93 -51.44 -17.26
N TYR A 17 25.08 -51.32 -16.24
CA TYR A 17 23.94 -52.20 -16.04
C TYR A 17 22.92 -52.16 -17.20
N LEU A 18 22.73 -50.97 -17.81
CA LEU A 18 21.80 -50.79 -18.93
C LEU A 18 22.30 -51.42 -20.23
N GLN A 19 23.64 -51.56 -20.42
CA GLN A 19 24.23 -52.22 -21.60
C GLN A 19 24.05 -53.74 -21.56
N GLU A 20 23.98 -54.34 -20.37
CA GLU A 20 23.79 -55.79 -20.17
C GLU A 20 22.31 -56.17 -19.99
N ALA A 21 21.42 -55.21 -19.82
CA ALA A 21 20.00 -55.41 -19.56
C ALA A 21 19.21 -55.74 -20.85
N PRO A 22 18.12 -56.50 -20.76
CA PRO A 22 17.22 -56.70 -21.90
C PRO A 22 16.66 -55.38 -22.42
N LEU A 23 16.45 -55.27 -23.73
CA LEU A 23 16.00 -54.07 -24.43
C LEU A 23 14.78 -53.40 -23.78
N TRP A 24 13.83 -54.17 -23.25
CA TRP A 24 12.63 -53.63 -22.60
C TRP A 24 12.96 -52.86 -21.30
N VAL A 25 14.01 -53.24 -20.56
CA VAL A 25 14.47 -52.54 -19.35
C VAL A 25 15.07 -51.19 -19.71
N SER A 26 15.89 -51.10 -20.76
CA SER A 26 16.50 -49.89 -21.26
C SER A 26 15.44 -48.88 -21.76
N VAL A 27 14.41 -49.41 -22.46
CA VAL A 27 13.26 -48.59 -22.92
C VAL A 27 12.46 -48.07 -21.73
N LEU A 28 12.20 -48.88 -20.73
CA LEU A 28 11.46 -48.47 -19.53
C LEU A 28 12.22 -47.38 -18.76
N TYR A 29 13.54 -47.51 -18.64
CA TYR A 29 14.40 -46.52 -18.00
C TYR A 29 14.43 -45.19 -18.77
N ALA A 30 14.51 -45.24 -20.10
CA ALA A 30 14.43 -44.04 -20.94
C ALA A 30 13.08 -43.33 -20.80
N CYS A 31 11.98 -44.09 -20.71
CA CYS A 31 10.65 -43.52 -20.46
C CYS A 31 10.55 -42.81 -19.10
N VAL A 32 11.14 -43.38 -18.03
CA VAL A 32 11.19 -42.79 -16.71
C VAL A 32 12.01 -41.50 -16.72
N ILE A 33 13.18 -41.49 -17.37
CA ILE A 33 14.00 -40.27 -17.50
C ILE A 33 13.25 -39.19 -18.27
N MET A 34 12.60 -39.51 -19.38
CA MET A 34 11.79 -38.53 -20.13
C MET A 34 10.64 -38.00 -19.30
N LEU A 35 9.98 -38.82 -18.50
CA LEU A 35 8.89 -38.38 -17.64
C LEU A 35 9.39 -37.46 -16.54
N VAL A 36 10.54 -37.76 -15.92
CA VAL A 36 11.17 -36.88 -14.92
C VAL A 36 11.62 -35.56 -15.55
N ALA A 37 12.26 -35.62 -16.73
CA ALA A 37 12.66 -34.42 -17.45
C ALA A 37 11.45 -33.53 -17.83
N PHE A 38 10.37 -34.16 -18.31
CA PHE A 38 9.12 -33.46 -18.59
C PHE A 38 8.53 -32.82 -17.34
N LEU A 39 8.54 -33.51 -16.20
CA LEU A 39 8.04 -33.01 -14.92
C LEU A 39 8.88 -31.83 -14.41
N VAL A 40 10.21 -31.89 -14.54
CA VAL A 40 11.11 -30.78 -14.19
C VAL A 40 10.86 -29.55 -15.08
N VAL A 41 10.73 -29.77 -16.39
CA VAL A 41 10.39 -28.68 -17.33
C VAL A 41 9.01 -28.11 -17.03
N TYR A 42 8.02 -28.96 -16.76
CA TYR A 42 6.68 -28.53 -16.38
C TYR A 42 6.69 -27.69 -15.10
N LEU A 43 7.39 -28.15 -14.04
CA LEU A 43 7.55 -27.41 -12.78
C LEU A 43 8.29 -26.09 -13.01
N TYR A 44 9.35 -26.08 -13.84
CA TYR A 44 10.03 -24.85 -14.23
C TYR A 44 9.06 -23.85 -14.88
N PHE A 45 8.23 -24.31 -15.83
CA PHE A 45 7.22 -23.44 -16.47
C PHE A 45 6.15 -22.95 -15.50
N VAL A 46 5.74 -23.76 -14.52
CA VAL A 46 4.73 -23.39 -13.52
C VAL A 46 5.27 -22.43 -12.47
N PHE A 47 6.49 -22.67 -11.97
CA PHE A 47 7.04 -21.91 -10.83
C PHE A 47 7.99 -20.78 -11.24
N VAL A 48 8.73 -20.91 -12.32
CA VAL A 48 9.76 -19.91 -12.73
C VAL A 48 9.24 -18.97 -13.80
N ARG A 49 8.34 -19.42 -14.66
CA ARG A 49 7.68 -18.54 -15.62
C ARG A 49 6.61 -17.70 -14.93
N THR A 50 7.03 -16.79 -14.07
CA THR A 50 6.20 -15.66 -13.72
C THR A 50 5.83 -14.97 -15.04
N LYS A 51 4.54 -14.99 -15.39
CA LYS A 51 4.06 -14.16 -16.50
C LYS A 51 4.60 -12.76 -16.22
N PRO A 52 5.36 -12.15 -17.16
CA PRO A 52 5.74 -10.76 -16.97
C PRO A 52 4.41 -10.05 -16.67
N VAL A 53 4.35 -9.40 -15.52
CA VAL A 53 3.28 -8.44 -15.26
C VAL A 53 3.34 -7.53 -16.46
N LYS A 54 2.37 -7.61 -17.35
CA LYS A 54 2.22 -6.65 -18.43
C LYS A 54 2.20 -5.33 -17.70
N GLN A 55 3.32 -4.60 -17.81
CA GLN A 55 3.29 -3.18 -17.49
C GLN A 55 2.16 -2.64 -18.38
N GLN A 56 0.99 -2.49 -17.79
CA GLN A 56 -0.05 -1.70 -18.41
C GLN A 56 0.65 -0.38 -18.66
N LYS A 57 0.93 -0.09 -19.94
CA LYS A 57 1.28 1.27 -20.35
C LYS A 57 0.17 2.11 -19.74
N LEU A 58 0.51 2.84 -18.69
CA LEU A 58 -0.40 3.77 -18.03
C LEU A 58 -0.93 4.65 -19.16
N LYS A 59 -2.15 4.39 -19.59
CA LYS A 59 -2.86 5.32 -20.48
C LYS A 59 -2.93 6.61 -19.68
N PRO A 60 -2.63 7.76 -20.29
CA PRO A 60 -2.84 9.03 -19.61
C PRO A 60 -4.26 9.03 -19.08
N ILE A 61 -4.41 9.36 -17.79
CA ILE A 61 -5.71 9.43 -17.15
C ILE A 61 -6.43 10.61 -17.83
N ASP A 62 -7.54 10.31 -18.45
CA ASP A 62 -8.39 11.34 -19.03
C ASP A 62 -9.19 12.01 -17.91
N GLU A 63 -9.02 13.31 -17.77
CA GLU A 63 -9.64 14.10 -16.72
C GLU A 63 -11.17 14.05 -16.77
N SER A 64 -11.76 14.06 -17.99
CA SER A 64 -13.20 14.00 -18.15
C SER A 64 -13.76 12.67 -17.66
N SER A 65 -13.12 11.57 -17.99
CA SER A 65 -13.52 10.23 -17.52
C SER A 65 -13.35 10.07 -16.00
N LEU A 66 -12.33 10.73 -15.43
CA LEU A 66 -12.11 10.72 -13.98
C LEU A 66 -13.21 11.50 -13.24
N ARG A 67 -13.62 12.67 -13.77
CA ARG A 67 -14.73 13.48 -13.21
C ARG A 67 -16.07 12.71 -13.29
N GLU A 68 -16.34 12.02 -14.41
CA GLU A 68 -17.50 11.15 -14.52
C GLU A 68 -17.47 9.99 -13.51
N SER A 69 -16.32 9.36 -13.35
CA SER A 69 -16.15 8.26 -12.38
C SER A 69 -16.41 8.74 -10.95
N LEU A 70 -15.95 9.93 -10.56
CA LEU A 70 -16.24 10.54 -9.26
C LEU A 70 -17.76 10.69 -9.03
N ILE A 71 -18.48 11.22 -10.02
CA ILE A 71 -19.95 11.37 -9.94
C ILE A 71 -20.63 10.02 -9.77
N GLN A 72 -20.24 9.02 -10.57
CA GLN A 72 -20.81 7.67 -10.49
C GLN A 72 -20.53 7.02 -9.14
N GLN A 73 -19.31 7.13 -8.60
CA GLN A 73 -18.97 6.55 -7.31
C GLN A 73 -19.68 7.26 -6.15
N ALA A 74 -19.82 8.59 -6.22
CA ALA A 74 -20.60 9.35 -5.24
C ALA A 74 -22.08 8.89 -5.22
N GLN A 75 -22.67 8.66 -6.40
CA GLN A 75 -24.04 8.12 -6.50
C GLN A 75 -24.20 6.71 -5.92
N ARG A 76 -23.12 5.91 -5.90
CA ARG A 76 -23.06 4.60 -5.22
C ARG A 76 -22.92 4.72 -3.71
N GLY A 77 -22.64 5.92 -3.18
CA GLY A 77 -22.40 6.17 -1.74
C GLY A 77 -20.93 6.07 -1.32
N VAL A 78 -20.00 6.04 -2.28
CA VAL A 78 -18.55 6.11 -1.98
C VAL A 78 -18.23 7.52 -1.50
N ASP A 79 -17.44 7.66 -0.45
CA ASP A 79 -16.93 8.94 0.01
C ASP A 79 -15.81 9.43 -0.91
N VAL A 80 -16.15 10.27 -1.87
CA VAL A 80 -15.21 10.84 -2.86
C VAL A 80 -14.57 12.15 -2.43
N THR A 81 -14.82 12.61 -1.21
CA THR A 81 -14.44 13.95 -0.70
C THR A 81 -12.95 14.24 -0.90
N GLU A 82 -12.07 13.29 -0.58
CA GLU A 82 -10.63 13.48 -0.70
C GLU A 82 -10.16 13.54 -2.17
N ALA A 83 -10.80 12.79 -3.06
CA ALA A 83 -10.50 12.83 -4.48
C ALA A 83 -11.03 14.14 -5.14
N GLU A 84 -12.19 14.63 -4.71
CA GLU A 84 -12.72 15.93 -5.15
C GLU A 84 -11.85 17.11 -4.71
N LYS A 85 -11.35 17.07 -3.48
CA LYS A 85 -10.39 18.08 -2.99
C LYS A 85 -9.14 18.16 -3.86
N GLU A 86 -8.63 17.00 -4.34
CA GLU A 86 -7.48 16.98 -5.25
C GLU A 86 -7.77 17.67 -6.59
N LEU A 87 -8.94 17.45 -7.17
CA LEU A 87 -9.32 18.14 -8.41
C LEU A 87 -9.49 19.63 -8.21
N GLN A 88 -10.09 20.03 -7.09
CA GLN A 88 -10.21 21.46 -6.74
C GLN A 88 -8.83 22.10 -6.54
N GLU A 89 -7.89 21.41 -5.90
CA GLU A 89 -6.52 21.90 -5.74
C GLU A 89 -5.78 21.98 -7.08
N LEU A 90 -6.02 21.02 -7.99
CA LEU A 90 -5.50 21.08 -9.36
C LEU A 90 -6.01 22.32 -10.09
N ASP A 91 -7.32 22.57 -10.08
CA ASP A 91 -7.92 23.73 -10.73
C ASP A 91 -7.39 25.04 -10.12
N LYS A 92 -7.24 25.09 -8.80
CA LYS A 92 -6.66 26.24 -8.08
C LYS A 92 -5.19 26.48 -8.44
N ARG A 93 -4.37 25.42 -8.58
CA ARG A 93 -2.95 25.57 -8.98
C ARG A 93 -2.80 25.93 -10.44
N ARG A 94 -3.72 25.52 -11.32
CA ARG A 94 -3.76 25.96 -12.73
C ARG A 94 -4.07 27.45 -12.86
N SER A 95 -5.01 27.95 -12.06
CA SER A 95 -5.42 29.37 -12.14
C SER A 95 -4.35 30.37 -11.67
N LYS A 96 -3.35 29.91 -10.89
CA LYS A 96 -2.35 30.80 -10.29
C LYS A 96 -1.08 31.02 -11.10
N GLU A 97 -0.86 30.31 -12.19
CA GLU A 97 0.35 30.36 -13.04
C GLU A 97 1.70 30.26 -12.30
N ASN A 98 1.69 29.84 -11.03
CA ASN A 98 2.87 29.70 -10.19
C ASN A 98 3.57 28.36 -10.38
N PHE A 99 4.90 28.36 -10.23
CA PHE A 99 5.66 27.13 -10.11
C PHE A 99 5.77 26.72 -8.65
N TYR A 100 5.23 25.56 -8.31
CA TYR A 100 5.25 25.02 -6.96
C TYR A 100 6.51 24.20 -6.73
N ILE A 101 7.26 24.56 -5.68
CA ILE A 101 8.54 23.96 -5.31
C ILE A 101 8.37 23.27 -3.96
N ALA A 102 8.52 21.94 -3.90
CA ALA A 102 8.48 21.18 -2.65
C ALA A 102 9.87 21.18 -2.01
N LEU A 103 9.98 21.68 -0.77
CA LEU A 103 11.23 21.82 -0.05
C LEU A 103 11.39 20.68 0.96
N TYR A 104 12.35 19.80 0.71
CA TYR A 104 12.69 18.66 1.55
C TYR A 104 14.02 18.86 2.30
N GLY A 105 14.21 18.12 3.37
CA GLY A 105 15.47 18.03 4.11
C GLY A 105 15.24 17.67 5.59
N THR A 106 16.29 17.27 6.29
CA THR A 106 16.28 17.03 7.74
C THR A 106 15.90 18.28 8.54
N VAL A 107 15.54 18.12 9.81
CA VAL A 107 15.14 19.25 10.68
C VAL A 107 16.22 20.34 10.71
N SER A 108 17.49 19.98 10.70
CA SER A 108 18.61 20.93 10.79
C SER A 108 19.19 21.37 9.44
N SER A 109 18.68 20.89 8.30
CA SER A 109 19.25 21.17 6.96
C SER A 109 19.16 22.64 6.54
N GLY A 110 18.33 23.45 7.22
CA GLY A 110 18.22 24.88 6.98
C GLY A 110 17.05 25.30 6.09
N LYS A 111 15.98 24.51 5.96
CA LYS A 111 14.76 24.84 5.21
C LYS A 111 14.17 26.19 5.61
N SER A 112 13.86 26.37 6.90
CA SER A 112 13.28 27.62 7.42
C SER A 112 14.26 28.80 7.30
N SER A 113 15.58 28.54 7.38
CA SER A 113 16.59 29.57 7.16
C SER A 113 16.65 29.98 5.69
N PHE A 114 16.50 29.04 4.75
CA PHE A 114 16.40 29.33 3.33
C PHE A 114 15.18 30.24 3.03
N ILE A 115 14.02 29.91 3.59
CA ILE A 115 12.80 30.69 3.41
C ILE A 115 12.98 32.12 3.97
N LYS A 116 13.57 32.25 5.16
CA LYS A 116 13.88 33.54 5.76
C LYS A 116 14.88 34.36 4.94
N SER A 117 15.87 33.71 4.34
CA SER A 117 16.84 34.37 3.47
C SER A 117 16.24 34.85 2.15
N LEU A 118 15.19 34.18 1.70
CA LEU A 118 14.49 34.48 0.46
C LEU A 118 13.45 35.59 0.63
N LEU A 119 12.75 35.59 1.78
CA LEU A 119 11.66 36.51 2.10
C LEU A 119 12.05 37.33 3.31
N PRO A 120 12.36 38.65 3.18
CA PRO A 120 12.51 39.54 4.30
C PRO A 120 11.21 39.59 5.14
N GLU A 121 11.33 39.71 6.46
CA GLU A 121 10.25 39.52 7.46
C GLU A 121 8.94 40.28 7.21
N GLN A 122 8.93 41.30 6.35
CA GLN A 122 7.75 42.10 6.02
C GLN A 122 6.84 41.54 4.91
N GLN A 123 7.17 40.40 4.28
CA GLN A 123 6.44 39.83 3.12
C GLN A 123 5.99 38.38 3.27
N ILE A 124 5.97 37.84 4.48
CA ILE A 124 5.57 36.47 4.70
C ILE A 124 4.05 36.36 4.57
N GLN A 125 3.54 36.11 3.36
CA GLN A 125 2.18 35.64 3.15
C GLN A 125 2.18 34.09 3.25
N THR A 126 1.90 33.61 4.45
CA THR A 126 1.70 32.15 4.68
C THR A 126 0.25 31.79 4.38
N HIS A 127 0.05 30.86 3.47
CA HIS A 127 -1.23 30.19 3.30
C HIS A 127 -1.12 28.79 3.88
N VAL A 128 -1.90 28.51 4.94
CA VAL A 128 -2.03 27.16 5.49
C VAL A 128 -2.90 26.36 4.51
N LEU A 129 -2.38 25.24 3.98
CA LEU A 129 -3.18 24.27 3.26
C LEU A 129 -4.00 23.49 4.28
N GLY A 130 -5.29 23.82 4.38
CA GLY A 130 -6.19 23.27 5.38
C GLY A 130 -6.49 21.79 5.14
N GLY A 131 -6.59 21.05 6.24
CA GLY A 131 -7.09 19.68 6.27
C GLY A 131 -6.23 18.67 7.03
N THR A 132 -5.05 19.07 7.53
CA THR A 132 -4.16 18.20 8.29
C THR A 132 -3.78 18.81 9.64
N THR A 133 -3.58 17.98 10.63
CA THR A 133 -3.14 18.37 11.99
C THR A 133 -1.73 18.99 12.03
N LYS A 134 -0.94 18.83 10.94
CA LYS A 134 0.36 19.48 10.72
C LYS A 134 0.22 20.44 9.55
N SER A 135 0.38 21.74 9.79
CA SER A 135 0.23 22.81 8.79
C SER A 135 1.40 22.76 7.80
N ILE A 136 1.08 22.53 6.52
CA ILE A 136 2.03 22.77 5.42
C ILE A 136 1.94 24.25 5.07
N GLU A 137 3.06 24.96 5.15
CA GLU A 137 3.14 26.38 4.86
C GLU A 137 3.61 26.61 3.43
N VAL A 138 2.98 27.57 2.75
CA VAL A 138 3.33 27.95 1.37
C VAL A 138 3.77 29.40 1.35
N TYR A 139 4.96 29.63 0.84
CA TYR A 139 5.59 30.93 0.74
C TYR A 139 5.68 31.39 -0.71
N GLN A 140 5.23 32.61 -0.99
CA GLN A 140 5.26 33.14 -2.35
C GLN A 140 6.52 34.00 -2.58
N TYR A 141 7.28 33.67 -3.63
CA TYR A 141 8.42 34.43 -4.09
C TYR A 141 8.36 34.60 -5.61
N LYS A 142 8.06 35.82 -6.11
CA LYS A 142 7.82 36.06 -7.55
C LYS A 142 6.75 35.07 -8.09
N ASN A 143 7.11 34.31 -9.12
CA ASN A 143 6.31 33.26 -9.71
C ASN A 143 6.53 31.87 -9.09
N LEU A 144 7.29 31.77 -8.00
CA LEU A 144 7.55 30.52 -7.27
C LEU A 144 6.71 30.46 -6.01
N ALA A 145 6.02 29.34 -5.80
CA ALA A 145 5.33 29.01 -4.56
C ALA A 145 6.13 27.91 -3.85
N ILE A 146 6.80 28.24 -2.76
CA ILE A 146 7.66 27.34 -2.00
C ILE A 146 6.85 26.69 -0.90
N ILE A 147 6.80 25.38 -0.90
CA ILE A 147 6.07 24.55 0.05
C ILE A 147 7.07 24.00 1.07
N ASP A 148 6.97 24.47 2.32
CA ASP A 148 7.80 23.94 3.42
C ASP A 148 7.20 22.65 3.95
N LEU A 149 7.96 21.58 3.83
CA LEU A 149 7.55 20.26 4.27
C LEU A 149 8.19 19.92 5.62
N PRO A 150 7.51 19.14 6.48
CA PRO A 150 8.06 18.69 7.75
C PRO A 150 9.46 18.09 7.59
N GLY A 151 10.32 18.24 8.59
CA GLY A 151 11.67 17.66 8.59
C GLY A 151 11.63 16.12 8.61
N LEU A 152 12.62 15.50 7.96
CA LEU A 152 12.68 14.04 7.81
C LEU A 152 12.77 13.26 9.14
N ASP A 153 13.25 13.90 10.20
CA ASP A 153 13.44 13.29 11.52
C ASP A 153 12.11 13.18 12.32
N ASP A 154 11.07 13.91 11.90
CA ASP A 154 9.74 13.94 12.52
C ASP A 154 8.70 13.11 11.73
N PHE A 155 9.12 12.29 10.77
CA PHE A 155 8.21 11.50 9.95
C PHE A 155 7.62 10.31 10.71
N ASP A 156 6.35 10.46 11.10
CA ASP A 156 5.43 9.35 11.18
C ASP A 156 4.91 8.98 9.76
N ASP A 157 4.30 7.82 9.62
CA ASP A 157 3.81 7.32 8.33
C ASP A 157 2.84 8.31 7.65
N GLU A 158 2.08 9.09 8.43
CA GLU A 158 1.13 10.07 7.92
C GLU A 158 1.84 11.30 7.35
N SER A 159 2.84 11.83 8.05
CA SER A 159 3.65 12.97 7.59
C SER A 159 4.45 12.63 6.33
N GLU A 160 5.00 11.41 6.25
CA GLU A 160 5.68 10.93 5.05
C GLU A 160 4.73 10.86 3.84
N LYS A 161 3.52 10.33 4.05
CA LYS A 161 2.49 10.26 3.01
C LYS A 161 2.13 11.65 2.49
N LEU A 162 1.88 12.60 3.39
CA LEU A 162 1.57 13.99 3.04
C LEU A 162 2.69 14.66 2.24
N ALA A 163 3.94 14.47 2.66
CA ALA A 163 5.10 15.03 1.97
C ALA A 163 5.26 14.46 0.55
N ILE A 164 5.03 13.16 0.35
CA ILE A 164 5.02 12.54 -0.98
C ILE A 164 3.85 13.06 -1.84
N GLU A 165 2.67 13.24 -1.27
CA GLU A 165 1.52 13.81 -1.98
C GLU A 165 1.81 15.24 -2.43
N GLU A 166 2.40 16.09 -1.58
CA GLU A 166 2.80 17.45 -1.97
C GLU A 166 3.89 17.45 -3.05
N THR A 167 4.80 16.47 -3.04
CA THR A 167 5.73 16.28 -4.14
C THR A 167 5.03 16.02 -5.47
N LEU A 168 3.98 15.21 -5.47
CA LEU A 168 3.20 14.94 -6.68
C LEU A 168 2.47 16.19 -7.18
N ARG A 169 2.06 17.09 -6.27
CA ARG A 169 1.42 18.38 -6.57
C ARG A 169 2.41 19.47 -6.99
N ALA A 170 3.70 19.31 -6.69
CA ALA A 170 4.76 20.26 -7.04
C ALA A 170 5.25 20.09 -8.48
N HIS A 171 5.93 21.12 -9.01
CA HIS A 171 6.64 21.08 -10.29
C HIS A 171 8.06 20.57 -10.12
N VAL A 172 8.75 21.03 -9.07
CA VAL A 172 10.15 20.73 -8.78
C VAL A 172 10.29 20.39 -7.30
N VAL A 173 11.21 19.51 -7.00
CA VAL A 173 11.63 19.20 -5.62
C VAL A 173 12.99 19.82 -5.37
N VAL A 174 13.15 20.47 -4.22
CA VAL A 174 14.45 20.89 -3.71
C VAL A 174 14.74 20.08 -2.45
N PHE A 175 15.86 19.36 -2.48
CA PHE A 175 16.31 18.57 -1.34
C PHE A 175 17.50 19.26 -0.68
N LEU A 176 17.31 19.77 0.54
CA LEU A 176 18.37 20.40 1.32
C LEU A 176 19.09 19.38 2.19
N THR A 177 20.41 19.39 2.10
CA THR A 177 21.31 18.69 3.03
C THR A 177 22.44 19.63 3.44
N ASP A 178 23.02 19.45 4.62
CA ASP A 178 24.14 20.26 5.11
C ASP A 178 25.47 19.48 5.21
N SER A 179 25.45 18.24 4.73
CA SER A 179 26.59 17.32 4.73
C SER A 179 26.41 16.27 3.65
N ASP A 180 27.20 15.22 3.70
CA ASP A 180 26.97 14.01 2.90
C ASP A 180 25.65 13.33 3.29
N LEU A 181 25.01 12.67 2.30
CA LEU A 181 23.69 12.04 2.47
C LEU A 181 23.73 10.85 3.45
N THR A 182 22.90 10.92 4.46
CA THR A 182 22.65 9.84 5.41
C THR A 182 21.82 8.71 4.76
N GLN A 183 21.74 7.55 5.41
CA GLN A 183 20.90 6.43 4.95
C GLN A 183 19.41 6.82 4.89
N THR A 184 18.94 7.60 5.85
CA THR A 184 17.56 8.08 5.90
C THR A 184 17.27 9.00 4.71
N GLU A 185 18.15 9.97 4.43
CA GLU A 185 18.02 10.87 3.30
C GLU A 185 18.06 10.13 1.96
N MET A 186 18.96 9.14 1.81
CA MET A 186 19.03 8.27 0.63
C MET A 186 17.74 7.48 0.40
N ARG A 187 17.12 6.98 1.49
CA ARG A 187 15.82 6.29 1.40
C ARG A 187 14.72 7.23 0.88
N VAL A 188 14.68 8.46 1.38
CA VAL A 188 13.71 9.46 0.92
C VAL A 188 13.98 9.88 -0.52
N ILE A 189 15.23 10.18 -0.89
CA ILE A 189 15.59 10.48 -2.29
C ILE A 189 15.18 9.33 -3.23
N SER A 190 15.34 8.08 -2.81
CA SER A 190 14.89 6.92 -3.59
C SER A 190 13.38 6.89 -3.79
N LYS A 191 12.58 7.27 -2.78
CA LYS A 191 11.13 7.41 -2.89
C LYS A 191 10.74 8.58 -3.80
N LEU A 192 11.39 9.73 -3.64
CA LEU A 192 11.17 10.92 -4.47
C LEU A 192 11.51 10.62 -5.94
N ARG A 193 12.58 9.87 -6.21
CA ARG A 193 12.95 9.42 -7.56
C ARG A 193 11.82 8.65 -8.27
N ASN A 194 11.04 7.86 -7.52
CA ASN A 194 9.91 7.13 -8.07
C ASN A 194 8.78 8.05 -8.55
N THR A 195 8.69 9.28 -8.06
CA THR A 195 7.74 10.28 -8.54
C THR A 195 8.12 10.87 -9.89
N LYS A 196 9.36 10.63 -10.36
CA LYS A 196 9.95 11.18 -11.59
C LYS A 196 9.93 12.70 -11.69
N LYS A 197 9.74 13.40 -10.59
CA LYS A 197 9.78 14.87 -10.55
C LYS A 197 11.21 15.37 -10.75
N PRO A 198 11.39 16.50 -11.45
CA PRO A 198 12.66 17.21 -11.44
C PRO A 198 13.08 17.54 -10.02
N MET A 199 14.35 17.33 -9.69
CA MET A 199 14.88 17.58 -8.34
C MET A 199 16.20 18.33 -8.43
N VAL A 200 16.41 19.24 -7.49
CA VAL A 200 17.67 19.95 -7.26
C VAL A 200 18.15 19.59 -5.86
N ILE A 201 19.40 19.17 -5.74
CA ILE A 201 20.06 18.97 -4.44
C ILE A 201 20.69 20.29 -4.02
N ALA A 202 20.37 20.77 -2.83
CA ALA A 202 20.97 21.98 -2.26
C ALA A 202 21.89 21.60 -1.11
N PHE A 203 23.20 21.72 -1.32
CA PHE A 203 24.21 21.60 -0.27
C PHE A 203 24.28 22.91 0.49
N ASN A 204 23.68 22.94 1.67
CA ASN A 204 23.58 24.13 2.54
C ASN A 204 24.69 24.17 3.57
N LYS A 205 24.87 25.34 4.22
CA LYS A 205 25.91 25.62 5.20
C LYS A 205 27.34 25.38 4.65
N ALA A 206 27.50 25.55 3.35
CA ALA A 206 28.77 25.36 2.67
C ALA A 206 29.89 26.28 3.24
N ASP A 207 29.50 27.43 3.80
CA ASP A 207 30.38 28.35 4.52
C ASP A 207 31.06 27.77 5.77
N ARG A 208 30.70 26.58 6.18
CA ARG A 208 31.34 25.85 7.29
C ARG A 208 32.48 24.93 6.85
N TYR A 209 32.64 24.75 5.56
CA TYR A 209 33.59 23.82 4.93
C TYR A 209 34.63 24.60 4.11
N SER A 210 35.84 24.10 4.07
CA SER A 210 36.87 24.58 3.15
C SER A 210 36.50 24.26 1.69
N ASP A 211 37.07 24.97 0.73
CA ASP A 211 36.81 24.75 -0.69
C ASP A 211 37.08 23.28 -1.12
N SER A 212 38.11 22.67 -0.56
CA SER A 212 38.44 21.25 -0.84
C SER A 212 37.39 20.29 -0.30
N GLU A 213 36.87 20.54 0.90
CA GLU A 213 35.79 19.74 1.52
C GLU A 213 34.47 19.91 0.76
N GLN A 214 34.16 21.15 0.33
CA GLN A 214 32.96 21.39 -0.48
C GLN A 214 33.00 20.59 -1.80
N ILE A 215 34.13 20.57 -2.50
CA ILE A 215 34.31 19.81 -3.73
C ILE A 215 34.11 18.31 -3.45
N GLN A 216 34.68 17.79 -2.39
CA GLN A 216 34.55 16.38 -2.01
C GLN A 216 33.07 16.03 -1.72
N ILE A 217 32.38 16.81 -0.88
CA ILE A 217 30.97 16.59 -0.56
C ILE A 217 30.09 16.62 -1.81
N VAL A 218 30.30 17.60 -2.69
CA VAL A 218 29.55 17.72 -3.93
C VAL A 218 29.75 16.50 -4.85
N GLU A 219 30.97 15.99 -4.96
CA GLU A 219 31.21 14.78 -5.75
C GLU A 219 30.58 13.54 -5.10
N GLU A 220 30.59 13.41 -3.78
CA GLU A 220 29.87 12.33 -3.07
C GLU A 220 28.36 12.42 -3.29
N LEU A 221 27.79 13.62 -3.18
CA LEU A 221 26.36 13.87 -3.48
C LEU A 221 26.00 13.47 -4.92
N LYS A 222 26.83 13.84 -5.90
CA LYS A 222 26.64 13.47 -7.31
C LYS A 222 26.73 11.95 -7.52
N VAL A 223 27.71 11.29 -6.87
CA VAL A 223 27.85 9.83 -6.97
C VAL A 223 26.64 9.12 -6.37
N LYS A 224 26.23 9.48 -5.17
CA LYS A 224 25.06 8.88 -4.47
C LYS A 224 23.76 9.10 -5.22
N THR A 225 23.61 10.22 -5.90
CA THR A 225 22.45 10.53 -6.73
C THR A 225 22.58 10.09 -8.19
N GLU A 226 23.59 9.28 -8.51
CA GLU A 226 23.87 8.77 -9.87
C GLU A 226 24.06 9.90 -10.91
N LYS A 227 24.52 11.08 -10.46
CA LYS A 227 24.70 12.30 -11.30
C LYS A 227 23.42 12.76 -12.02
N LYS A 228 22.25 12.37 -11.51
CA LYS A 228 20.96 12.67 -12.16
C LYS A 228 20.42 14.05 -11.84
N TYR A 229 20.87 14.66 -10.74
CA TYR A 229 20.33 15.91 -10.23
C TYR A 229 21.42 16.98 -10.14
N PRO A 230 21.13 18.23 -10.50
CA PRO A 230 22.03 19.33 -10.25
C PRO A 230 22.25 19.51 -8.74
N VAL A 231 23.47 19.88 -8.36
CA VAL A 231 23.84 20.19 -6.98
C VAL A 231 24.17 21.66 -6.89
N ALA A 232 23.41 22.42 -6.11
CA ALA A 232 23.64 23.82 -5.82
C ALA A 232 24.33 23.98 -4.47
N ILE A 233 25.44 24.70 -4.43
CA ILE A 233 26.19 25.01 -3.20
C ILE A 233 25.64 26.32 -2.66
N ILE A 234 25.11 26.30 -1.43
CA ILE A 234 24.49 27.47 -0.82
C ILE A 234 24.90 27.66 0.65
N SER A 235 24.69 28.87 1.15
CA SER A 235 24.68 29.19 2.56
C SER A 235 23.42 30.00 2.85
N THR A 236 22.62 29.56 3.82
CA THR A 236 21.42 30.30 4.24
C THR A 236 21.70 31.38 5.26
N GLY A 237 22.98 31.60 5.62
CA GLY A 237 23.39 32.59 6.59
C GLY A 237 22.92 32.30 8.01
N GLY A 238 22.91 33.33 8.84
CA GLY A 238 22.43 33.26 10.21
C GLY A 238 23.49 33.65 11.24
N MET A 239 23.13 33.56 12.51
CA MET A 239 24.05 33.79 13.63
C MET A 239 24.48 32.48 14.23
N GLU A 240 25.79 32.29 14.35
CA GLU A 240 26.37 31.10 14.98
C GLU A 240 27.19 31.50 16.19
N THR A 241 26.98 30.81 17.31
CA THR A 241 27.79 31.00 18.49
C THR A 241 28.95 30.04 18.46
N LEU A 242 30.13 30.51 18.15
CA LEU A 242 31.36 29.75 18.23
C LEU A 242 31.87 29.75 19.69
N VAL A 243 32.13 28.54 20.22
CA VAL A 243 32.76 28.36 21.49
C VAL A 243 34.17 27.92 21.23
N TYR A 244 35.14 28.73 21.56
CA TYR A 244 36.56 28.37 21.46
C TYR A 244 37.22 28.40 22.84
N GLN A 245 38.21 27.58 23.04
CA GLN A 245 38.99 27.50 24.29
C GLN A 245 40.35 28.15 24.07
N ASP A 246 40.71 29.09 24.91
CA ASP A 246 42.01 29.71 24.82
C ASP A 246 43.12 28.77 25.34
N SER A 247 44.36 29.18 25.16
CA SER A 247 45.55 28.41 25.63
C SER A 247 45.61 28.19 27.14
N LYS A 248 44.75 28.87 27.92
CA LYS A 248 44.61 28.74 29.39
C LYS A 248 43.38 27.89 29.77
N GLY A 249 42.70 27.25 28.82
CA GLY A 249 41.54 26.39 29.06
C GLY A 249 40.21 27.15 29.29
N LYS A 250 40.16 28.47 29.15
CA LYS A 250 38.96 29.27 29.35
C LYS A 250 38.12 29.31 28.08
N GLN A 251 36.83 28.97 28.23
CA GLN A 251 35.90 29.00 27.12
C GLN A 251 35.43 30.44 26.82
N HIS A 252 35.52 30.82 25.57
CA HIS A 252 35.01 32.10 25.04
C HIS A 252 33.90 31.79 24.07
N LYS A 253 32.87 32.64 24.07
CA LYS A 253 31.77 32.58 23.12
C LYS A 253 31.85 33.81 22.19
N SER A 254 31.86 33.60 20.89
CA SER A 254 31.80 34.63 19.90
C SER A 254 30.57 34.40 19.01
N VAL A 255 29.79 35.41 18.75
CA VAL A 255 28.67 35.35 17.80
C VAL A 255 29.19 35.82 16.44
N VAL A 256 29.17 34.95 15.47
CA VAL A 256 29.57 35.26 14.08
C VAL A 256 28.30 35.29 13.24
N THR A 257 28.12 36.43 12.52
CA THR A 257 27.05 36.54 11.52
C THR A 257 27.60 36.06 10.18
N ARG A 258 26.91 35.10 9.61
CA ARG A 258 27.22 34.53 8.28
C ARG A 258 26.28 35.10 7.24
N GLU A 259 26.80 35.50 6.10
CA GLU A 259 26.01 36.07 5.00
C GLU A 259 25.30 34.92 4.23
N ALA A 260 24.06 35.20 3.80
CA ALA A 260 23.32 34.28 2.98
C ALA A 260 23.76 34.35 1.52
N ASN A 261 24.05 33.20 0.92
CA ASN A 261 24.29 33.05 -0.52
C ASN A 261 23.40 31.93 -1.08
N ILE A 262 22.16 32.25 -1.38
CA ILE A 262 21.15 31.33 -1.92
C ILE A 262 21.01 31.44 -3.44
N LYS A 263 21.74 32.37 -4.08
CA LYS A 263 21.64 32.63 -5.51
C LYS A 263 21.92 31.39 -6.39
N PRO A 264 22.91 30.53 -6.10
CA PRO A 264 23.14 29.33 -6.92
C PRO A 264 21.92 28.40 -6.98
N LEU A 265 21.19 28.24 -5.86
CA LEU A 265 19.98 27.40 -5.84
C LEU A 265 18.86 28.04 -6.65
N LEU A 266 18.65 29.36 -6.50
CA LEU A 266 17.65 30.08 -7.31
C LEU A 266 17.91 29.97 -8.79
N CYS A 267 19.19 30.14 -9.22
CA CYS A 267 19.57 29.94 -10.62
C CYS A 267 19.28 28.51 -11.11
N SER A 268 19.60 27.50 -10.29
CA SER A 268 19.31 26.10 -10.65
C SER A 268 17.81 25.83 -10.76
N ILE A 269 16.99 26.39 -9.89
CA ILE A 269 15.51 26.28 -9.97
C ILE A 269 15.00 27.00 -11.22
N GLU A 270 15.45 28.25 -11.45
CA GLU A 270 15.06 29.02 -12.63
C GLU A 270 15.44 28.33 -13.92
N GLU A 271 16.62 27.70 -14.00
CA GLU A 271 17.05 26.92 -15.15
C GLU A 271 16.14 25.71 -15.40
N VAL A 272 15.81 24.94 -14.37
CA VAL A 272 14.88 23.82 -14.48
C VAL A 272 13.50 24.29 -14.94
N VAL A 273 13.02 25.42 -14.43
CA VAL A 273 11.69 25.96 -14.78
C VAL A 273 11.70 26.55 -16.19
N ALA A 274 12.74 27.28 -16.58
CA ALA A 274 12.83 27.97 -17.87
C ALA A 274 13.01 27.00 -19.05
N ASN A 275 13.68 25.86 -18.84
CA ASN A 275 13.97 24.91 -19.92
C ASN A 275 12.71 24.34 -20.58
N ASN A 276 11.66 24.03 -19.81
CA ASN A 276 10.42 23.47 -20.36
C ASN A 276 9.20 23.73 -19.46
N PRO A 277 8.72 24.95 -19.32
CA PRO A 277 7.63 25.32 -18.39
C PRO A 277 6.32 24.56 -18.70
N GLU A 278 5.95 24.43 -19.97
CA GLU A 278 4.73 23.71 -20.36
C GLU A 278 4.79 22.19 -20.00
N ILE A 279 5.97 21.58 -20.15
CA ILE A 279 6.15 20.17 -19.77
C ILE A 279 6.01 20.00 -18.27
N LEU A 280 6.53 20.94 -17.48
CA LEU A 280 6.39 20.92 -16.02
C LEU A 280 4.92 21.03 -15.59
N HIS A 281 4.15 21.94 -16.19
CA HIS A 281 2.72 22.07 -15.91
C HIS A 281 1.97 20.78 -16.28
N ARG A 282 2.18 20.23 -17.48
CA ARG A 282 1.54 18.96 -17.89
C ARG A 282 1.94 17.79 -16.99
N PHE A 283 3.18 17.75 -16.55
CA PHE A 283 3.67 16.69 -15.68
C PHE A 283 3.09 16.80 -14.25
N ARG A 284 2.94 18.03 -13.71
CA ARG A 284 2.23 18.28 -12.46
C ARG A 284 0.77 17.82 -12.59
N ASP A 285 0.07 18.24 -13.61
CA ASP A 285 -1.34 17.93 -13.84
C ASP A 285 -1.54 16.41 -13.93
N ALA A 286 -0.74 15.71 -14.73
CA ALA A 286 -0.80 14.27 -14.83
C ALA A 286 -0.55 13.57 -13.47
N SER A 287 0.40 14.08 -12.68
CA SER A 287 0.69 13.54 -11.34
C SER A 287 -0.46 13.76 -10.36
N MET A 288 -1.12 14.91 -10.41
CA MET A 288 -2.29 15.21 -9.58
C MET A 288 -3.51 14.38 -10.00
N LEU A 289 -3.75 14.18 -11.29
CA LEU A 289 -4.81 13.28 -11.77
C LEU A 289 -4.54 11.84 -11.33
N MET A 290 -3.30 11.37 -11.35
CA MET A 290 -2.93 10.06 -10.81
C MET A 290 -3.19 9.96 -9.31
N LEU A 291 -2.89 11.01 -8.55
CA LEU A 291 -3.17 11.08 -7.12
C LEU A 291 -4.68 11.04 -6.83
N THR A 292 -5.47 11.81 -7.60
CA THR A 292 -6.93 11.79 -7.53
C THR A 292 -7.50 10.39 -7.81
N GLN A 293 -7.03 9.74 -8.89
CA GLN A 293 -7.46 8.38 -9.21
C GLN A 293 -7.11 7.39 -8.10
N LYS A 294 -5.92 7.53 -7.50
CA LYS A 294 -5.52 6.69 -6.38
C LYS A 294 -6.45 6.88 -5.18
N LYS A 295 -6.73 8.13 -4.79
CA LYS A 295 -7.65 8.42 -3.67
C LYS A 295 -9.06 7.89 -3.94
N LEU A 296 -9.54 7.99 -5.17
CA LEU A 296 -10.83 7.42 -5.58
C LEU A 296 -10.82 5.89 -5.46
N ASN A 297 -9.78 5.22 -5.93
CA ASN A 297 -9.67 3.77 -5.85
C ASN A 297 -9.58 3.29 -4.39
N ASP A 298 -8.84 4.02 -3.52
CA ASP A 298 -8.71 3.72 -2.11
C ASP A 298 -10.08 3.85 -1.40
N ALA A 299 -10.84 4.92 -1.70
CA ALA A 299 -12.19 5.14 -1.18
C ALA A 299 -13.18 4.07 -1.67
N GLU A 300 -13.15 3.71 -2.95
CA GLU A 300 -13.98 2.62 -3.50
C GLU A 300 -13.67 1.28 -2.85
N SER A 301 -12.38 0.98 -2.64
CA SER A 301 -11.94 -0.26 -1.99
C SER A 301 -12.47 -0.36 -0.56
N GLU A 302 -12.38 0.73 0.22
CA GLU A 302 -12.87 0.76 1.60
C GLU A 302 -14.40 0.65 1.65
N PHE A 303 -15.11 1.38 0.78
CA PHE A 303 -16.56 1.28 0.65
C PHE A 303 -17.02 -0.15 0.29
N ASN A 304 -16.38 -0.76 -0.68
CA ASN A 304 -16.72 -2.12 -1.12
C ASN A 304 -16.46 -3.13 0.01
N LYS A 305 -15.33 -3.00 0.73
CA LYS A 305 -15.01 -3.84 1.88
C LYS A 305 -16.04 -3.70 3.00
N GLN A 306 -16.38 -2.48 3.39
CA GLN A 306 -17.36 -2.22 4.44
C GLN A 306 -18.75 -2.71 4.06
N THR A 307 -19.16 -2.48 2.82
CA THR A 307 -20.43 -2.99 2.29
C THR A 307 -20.45 -4.52 2.27
N GLY A 308 -19.36 -5.16 1.88
CA GLY A 308 -19.22 -6.62 1.94
C GLY A 308 -19.35 -7.16 3.35
N ILE A 309 -18.71 -6.53 4.34
CA ILE A 309 -18.83 -6.90 5.77
C ILE A 309 -20.28 -6.76 6.24
N ASN A 310 -20.97 -5.71 5.85
CA ASN A 310 -22.39 -5.51 6.22
C ASN A 310 -23.27 -6.61 5.62
N ILE A 311 -23.04 -7.00 4.38
CA ILE A 311 -23.72 -8.13 3.73
C ILE A 311 -23.46 -9.43 4.51
N ILE A 312 -22.21 -9.72 4.86
CA ILE A 312 -21.81 -10.91 5.62
C ILE A 312 -22.58 -10.95 6.96
N ASN A 313 -22.59 -9.84 7.69
CA ASN A 313 -23.27 -9.73 8.97
C ASN A 313 -24.77 -9.96 8.84
N ASP A 314 -25.41 -9.41 7.82
CA ASP A 314 -26.85 -9.59 7.57
C ASP A 314 -27.18 -11.04 7.23
N TYR A 315 -26.41 -11.67 6.34
CA TYR A 315 -26.64 -13.09 5.99
C TYR A 315 -26.25 -14.04 7.12
N THR A 316 -25.26 -13.71 7.94
CA THR A 316 -24.93 -14.45 9.16
C THR A 316 -26.10 -14.43 10.13
N LYS A 317 -26.74 -13.27 10.37
CA LYS A 317 -27.96 -13.16 11.18
C LYS A 317 -29.11 -14.01 10.60
N LYS A 318 -29.35 -13.89 9.29
CA LYS A 318 -30.39 -14.69 8.61
C LYS A 318 -30.13 -16.20 8.74
N ALA A 319 -28.88 -16.63 8.67
CA ALA A 319 -28.50 -18.04 8.84
C ALA A 319 -28.78 -18.53 10.27
N VAL A 320 -28.44 -17.75 11.30
CA VAL A 320 -28.74 -18.06 12.70
C VAL A 320 -30.26 -18.21 12.94
N PHE A 321 -31.02 -17.20 12.51
CA PHE A 321 -32.51 -17.24 12.72
C PHE A 321 -33.16 -18.31 11.84
N GLY A 322 -32.70 -18.52 10.61
CA GLY A 322 -33.19 -19.59 9.73
C GLY A 322 -32.96 -20.98 10.30
N ALA A 323 -31.81 -21.21 10.94
CA ALA A 323 -31.53 -22.48 11.62
C ALA A 323 -32.39 -22.68 12.88
N MET A 324 -32.73 -21.63 13.61
CA MET A 324 -33.63 -21.70 14.77
C MET A 324 -35.09 -21.94 14.34
N ALA A 325 -35.52 -21.39 13.23
CA ALA A 325 -36.91 -21.52 12.74
C ALA A 325 -37.15 -22.81 11.96
N SER A 326 -36.12 -23.59 11.66
CA SER A 326 -36.24 -24.84 10.89
C SER A 326 -36.87 -25.95 11.75
N VAL A 327 -38.12 -26.30 11.44
CA VAL A 327 -38.92 -27.26 12.21
C VAL A 327 -38.81 -28.68 11.64
N ALA A 328 -38.45 -28.84 10.36
CA ALA A 328 -38.38 -30.13 9.69
C ALA A 328 -36.93 -30.53 9.33
N PRO A 329 -36.52 -31.79 9.64
CA PRO A 329 -35.18 -32.28 9.23
C PRO A 329 -34.97 -32.15 7.72
N GLY A 330 -33.91 -31.45 7.32
CA GLY A 330 -33.50 -31.28 5.90
C GLY A 330 -34.02 -29.98 5.24
N SER A 331 -35.03 -29.28 5.82
CA SER A 331 -35.45 -27.96 5.28
C SER A 331 -34.38 -26.88 5.49
N ASP A 332 -33.57 -27.02 6.51
CA ASP A 332 -32.44 -26.14 6.83
C ASP A 332 -31.37 -26.14 5.72
N ILE A 333 -31.12 -27.30 5.10
CA ILE A 333 -30.12 -27.42 4.03
C ILE A 333 -30.51 -26.59 2.79
N VAL A 334 -31.80 -26.61 2.40
CA VAL A 334 -32.30 -25.86 1.26
C VAL A 334 -32.29 -24.36 1.56
N ILE A 335 -32.72 -23.96 2.75
CA ILE A 335 -32.73 -22.56 3.19
C ILE A 335 -31.30 -22.03 3.23
N GLN A 336 -30.38 -22.76 3.85
CA GLN A 336 -29.00 -22.33 3.99
C GLN A 336 -28.26 -22.29 2.64
N GLY A 337 -28.52 -23.27 1.74
CA GLY A 337 -27.96 -23.25 0.39
C GLY A 337 -28.40 -22.03 -0.42
N THR A 338 -29.69 -21.67 -0.34
CA THR A 338 -30.22 -20.47 -1.01
C THR A 338 -29.64 -19.17 -0.41
N LEU A 339 -29.51 -19.09 0.91
CA LEU A 339 -28.92 -17.95 1.58
C LEU A 339 -27.44 -17.79 1.20
N ALA A 340 -26.66 -18.89 1.18
CA ALA A 340 -25.26 -18.87 0.78
C ALA A 340 -25.08 -18.39 -0.65
N THR A 341 -25.88 -18.91 -1.59
CA THR A 341 -25.88 -18.46 -2.98
C THR A 341 -26.12 -16.95 -3.10
N LYS A 342 -27.16 -16.43 -2.44
CA LYS A 342 -27.48 -14.99 -2.46
C LYS A 342 -26.41 -14.15 -1.80
N MET A 343 -25.83 -14.61 -0.71
CA MET A 343 -24.71 -13.93 -0.04
C MET A 343 -23.52 -13.77 -1.00
N ILE A 344 -23.12 -14.86 -1.66
CA ILE A 344 -22.01 -14.85 -2.63
C ILE A 344 -22.32 -13.89 -3.76
N GLN A 345 -23.54 -13.96 -4.34
CA GLN A 345 -23.95 -13.06 -5.42
C GLN A 345 -23.93 -11.60 -4.99
N ASN A 346 -24.42 -11.27 -3.80
CA ASN A 346 -24.46 -9.91 -3.31
C ASN A 346 -23.05 -9.36 -3.03
N ILE A 347 -22.15 -10.17 -2.43
CA ILE A 347 -20.75 -9.76 -2.22
C ILE A 347 -20.06 -9.52 -3.58
N CYS A 348 -20.20 -10.44 -4.53
CA CYS A 348 -19.67 -10.26 -5.90
C CYS A 348 -20.23 -9.01 -6.57
N GLY A 349 -21.54 -8.72 -6.40
CA GLY A 349 -22.21 -7.55 -6.94
C GLY A 349 -21.63 -6.22 -6.48
N VAL A 350 -21.17 -6.13 -5.21
CA VAL A 350 -20.46 -4.95 -4.68
C VAL A 350 -19.21 -4.64 -5.49
N TYR A 351 -18.47 -5.67 -5.92
CA TYR A 351 -17.28 -5.58 -6.75
C TYR A 351 -17.56 -5.61 -8.26
N GLN A 352 -18.83 -5.46 -8.65
CA GLN A 352 -19.28 -5.51 -10.05
C GLN A 352 -18.89 -6.82 -10.77
N ILE A 353 -18.74 -7.90 -10.03
CA ILE A 353 -18.44 -9.22 -10.54
C ILE A 353 -19.75 -10.00 -10.70
N SER A 354 -19.96 -10.58 -11.89
CA SER A 354 -21.11 -11.45 -12.16
C SER A 354 -20.66 -12.91 -12.21
N PRO A 355 -20.70 -13.64 -11.07
CA PRO A 355 -20.24 -15.01 -11.02
C PRO A 355 -21.22 -15.91 -11.77
N LYS A 356 -20.69 -16.94 -12.44
CA LYS A 356 -21.53 -17.99 -13.03
C LYS A 356 -22.08 -18.87 -11.92
N GLN A 357 -23.31 -19.36 -12.11
CA GLN A 357 -23.94 -20.27 -11.14
C GLN A 357 -23.06 -21.49 -10.82
N MET A 358 -22.37 -22.03 -11.82
CA MET A 358 -21.46 -23.16 -11.66
C MET A 358 -20.27 -22.86 -10.72
N GLU A 359 -19.76 -21.63 -10.72
CA GLU A 359 -18.68 -21.19 -9.81
C GLU A 359 -19.18 -21.14 -8.37
N ILE A 360 -20.39 -20.61 -8.17
CA ILE A 360 -21.04 -20.57 -6.85
C ILE A 360 -21.30 -21.99 -6.33
N ASP A 361 -21.87 -22.86 -7.18
CA ASP A 361 -22.14 -24.24 -6.82
C ASP A 361 -20.86 -25.02 -6.50
N GLN A 362 -19.78 -24.71 -7.20
CA GLN A 362 -18.47 -25.29 -6.92
C GLN A 362 -17.98 -24.89 -5.53
N ILE A 363 -18.06 -23.61 -5.15
CA ILE A 363 -17.68 -23.12 -3.83
C ILE A 363 -18.52 -23.80 -2.75
N ILE A 364 -19.85 -23.84 -2.93
CA ILE A 364 -20.76 -24.47 -1.95
C ILE A 364 -20.43 -25.96 -1.78
N ARG A 365 -20.14 -26.67 -2.86
CA ARG A 365 -19.74 -28.09 -2.79
C ARG A 365 -18.39 -28.29 -2.10
N MET A 366 -17.39 -27.48 -2.44
CA MET A 366 -16.03 -27.58 -1.87
C MET A 366 -16.03 -27.25 -0.39
N THR A 367 -16.70 -26.18 0.02
CA THR A 367 -16.85 -25.79 1.43
C THR A 367 -17.71 -26.79 2.22
N GLY A 368 -18.79 -27.31 1.61
CA GLY A 368 -19.62 -28.38 2.21
C GLY A 368 -18.85 -29.68 2.43
N GLY A 369 -17.94 -30.07 1.56
CA GLY A 369 -17.03 -31.21 1.76
C GLY A 369 -16.13 -31.03 2.99
N LYS A 370 -15.57 -29.85 3.17
CA LYS A 370 -14.73 -29.53 4.34
C LYS A 370 -15.53 -29.41 5.64
N LEU A 371 -16.75 -28.89 5.58
CA LEU A 371 -17.62 -28.85 6.74
C LEU A 371 -17.85 -30.24 7.36
N ARG A 372 -17.99 -31.29 6.54
CA ARG A 372 -18.17 -32.67 7.05
C ARG A 372 -17.02 -33.12 7.96
N THR A 373 -15.80 -32.71 7.68
CA THR A 373 -14.61 -33.03 8.50
C THR A 373 -14.45 -32.14 9.73
N SER A 374 -15.04 -30.94 9.72
CA SER A 374 -14.88 -29.93 10.78
C SER A 374 -16.11 -29.78 11.68
N VAL A 375 -17.21 -30.51 11.42
CA VAL A 375 -18.49 -30.39 12.16
C VAL A 375 -18.29 -30.54 13.66
N SER A 376 -17.54 -31.55 14.11
CA SER A 376 -17.31 -31.80 15.55
C SER A 376 -16.63 -30.61 16.23
N LEU A 377 -15.66 -29.98 15.57
CA LEU A 377 -14.96 -28.81 16.08
C LEU A 377 -15.89 -27.60 16.17
N ILE A 378 -16.67 -27.35 15.12
CA ILE A 378 -17.61 -26.22 15.06
C ILE A 378 -18.66 -26.37 16.18
N LEU A 379 -19.23 -27.56 16.33
CA LEU A 379 -20.20 -27.85 17.40
C LEU A 379 -19.58 -27.73 18.80
N ALA A 380 -18.32 -28.13 18.97
CA ALA A 380 -17.61 -27.98 20.24
C ALA A 380 -17.39 -26.50 20.60
N VAL A 381 -16.99 -25.68 19.64
CA VAL A 381 -16.79 -24.23 19.82
C VAL A 381 -18.13 -23.55 20.13
N ALA A 382 -19.17 -23.85 19.35
CA ALA A 382 -20.54 -23.33 19.58
C ALA A 382 -21.09 -23.74 20.94
N GLY A 383 -20.96 -25.02 21.31
CA GLY A 383 -21.40 -25.52 22.62
C GLY A 383 -20.62 -24.93 23.79
N ASN A 384 -19.32 -24.72 23.65
CA ASN A 384 -18.49 -24.03 24.67
C ASN A 384 -18.86 -22.56 24.83
N ALA A 385 -19.20 -21.88 23.74
CA ALA A 385 -19.68 -20.49 23.82
C ALA A 385 -20.98 -20.36 24.65
N LEU A 386 -21.87 -21.34 24.56
CA LEU A 386 -23.14 -21.37 25.33
C LEU A 386 -22.94 -21.59 26.83
N LYS A 387 -21.86 -22.22 27.28
CA LYS A 387 -21.53 -22.36 28.71
C LYS A 387 -21.32 -21.01 29.41
N ALA A 388 -21.06 -19.94 28.67
CA ALA A 388 -20.94 -18.60 29.22
C ALA A 388 -22.30 -17.99 29.63
N PHE A 389 -23.42 -18.67 29.32
CA PHE A 389 -24.78 -18.17 29.58
C PHE A 389 -25.51 -19.12 30.56
N PRO A 390 -25.49 -18.85 31.85
CA PRO A 390 -26.20 -19.69 32.85
C PRO A 390 -27.71 -19.67 32.62
N GLY A 391 -28.36 -20.84 32.73
CA GLY A 391 -29.82 -20.97 32.58
C GLY A 391 -30.35 -21.47 31.23
N VAL A 392 -29.47 -21.75 30.25
CA VAL A 392 -29.85 -22.19 28.89
C VAL A 392 -30.07 -23.71 28.77
N GLY A 393 -30.25 -24.43 29.90
CA GLY A 393 -30.12 -25.88 30.06
C GLY A 393 -30.86 -26.83 29.12
N THR A 394 -32.01 -26.51 28.51
CA THR A 394 -32.77 -27.45 27.65
C THR A 394 -32.89 -27.05 26.18
N ALA A 395 -32.59 -25.78 25.84
CA ALA A 395 -32.61 -25.30 24.44
C ALA A 395 -31.27 -25.46 23.71
N VAL A 396 -30.32 -26.18 24.31
CA VAL A 396 -28.90 -26.20 23.89
C VAL A 396 -28.68 -26.70 22.46
N GLY A 397 -29.45 -27.71 22.02
CA GLY A 397 -29.26 -28.30 20.69
C GLY A 397 -29.57 -27.36 19.53
N GLY A 398 -30.70 -26.69 19.55
CA GLY A 398 -31.12 -25.74 18.49
C GLY A 398 -30.26 -24.51 18.43
N VAL A 399 -29.91 -23.94 19.61
CA VAL A 399 -29.02 -22.77 19.67
C VAL A 399 -27.58 -23.10 19.23
N THR A 400 -27.06 -24.27 19.65
CA THR A 400 -25.74 -24.72 19.18
C THR A 400 -25.71 -24.84 17.65
N HIS A 401 -26.77 -25.40 17.07
CA HIS A 401 -26.89 -25.54 15.60
C HIS A 401 -26.97 -24.17 14.93
N ALA A 402 -27.75 -23.24 15.44
CA ALA A 402 -27.86 -21.88 14.92
C ALA A 402 -26.55 -21.11 14.99
N VAL A 403 -25.82 -21.18 16.11
CA VAL A 403 -24.48 -20.60 16.27
C VAL A 403 -23.51 -21.20 15.26
N SER A 404 -23.54 -22.52 15.04
CA SER A 404 -22.70 -23.20 14.06
C SER A 404 -22.94 -22.71 12.64
N TYR A 405 -24.19 -22.52 12.21
CA TYR A 405 -24.50 -21.92 10.91
C TYR A 405 -24.02 -20.47 10.81
N GLY A 406 -24.19 -19.68 11.87
CA GLY A 406 -23.65 -18.32 11.91
C GLY A 406 -22.13 -18.29 11.69
N MET A 407 -21.39 -19.18 12.35
CA MET A 407 -19.94 -19.30 12.17
C MET A 407 -19.57 -19.67 10.71
N ILE A 408 -20.29 -20.63 10.13
CA ILE A 408 -20.08 -21.08 8.76
C ILE A 408 -20.33 -19.95 7.76
N PHE A 409 -21.44 -19.21 7.92
CA PHE A 409 -21.77 -18.10 7.03
C PHE A 409 -20.78 -16.95 7.15
N ASN A 410 -20.34 -16.62 8.36
CA ASN A 410 -19.31 -15.61 8.57
C ASN A 410 -18.00 -16.02 7.90
N ALA A 411 -17.54 -17.26 8.11
CA ALA A 411 -16.31 -17.77 7.48
C ALA A 411 -16.41 -17.78 5.96
N LEU A 412 -17.52 -18.26 5.39
CA LEU A 412 -17.74 -18.31 3.95
C LEU A 412 -17.80 -16.90 3.34
N GLY A 413 -18.54 -16.00 3.97
CA GLY A 413 -18.67 -14.62 3.50
C GLY A 413 -17.33 -13.90 3.48
N ASN A 414 -16.53 -14.01 4.55
CA ASN A 414 -15.19 -13.43 4.61
C ASN A 414 -14.25 -14.04 3.57
N ALA A 415 -14.31 -15.35 3.35
CA ALA A 415 -13.51 -16.02 2.32
C ALA A 415 -13.85 -15.54 0.89
N VAL A 416 -15.13 -15.36 0.60
CA VAL A 416 -15.60 -14.80 -0.66
C VAL A 416 -15.15 -13.35 -0.81
N LEU A 417 -15.36 -12.53 0.22
CA LEU A 417 -14.95 -11.12 0.24
C LEU A 417 -13.45 -10.97 -0.02
N GLU A 418 -12.62 -11.77 0.65
CA GLU A 418 -11.18 -11.75 0.48
C GLU A 418 -10.77 -12.20 -0.93
N SER A 419 -11.40 -13.26 -1.47
CA SER A 419 -11.15 -13.72 -2.84
C SER A 419 -11.45 -12.62 -3.87
N VAL A 420 -12.63 -11.99 -3.82
CA VAL A 420 -13.02 -10.96 -4.79
C VAL A 420 -12.24 -9.67 -4.63
N SER A 421 -11.93 -9.26 -3.40
CA SER A 421 -11.16 -8.02 -3.14
C SER A 421 -9.70 -8.13 -3.58
N THR A 422 -9.09 -9.31 -3.43
CA THR A 422 -7.67 -9.53 -3.72
C THR A 422 -7.44 -9.92 -5.18
N LEU A 423 -8.29 -10.80 -5.73
CA LEU A 423 -8.09 -11.37 -7.06
C LEU A 423 -8.91 -10.67 -8.17
N GLY A 424 -9.85 -9.79 -7.80
CA GLY A 424 -10.79 -9.17 -8.76
C GLY A 424 -11.71 -10.18 -9.46
N LYS A 425 -11.83 -11.39 -8.94
CA LYS A 425 -12.70 -12.47 -9.45
C LYS A 425 -13.07 -13.43 -8.33
N LEU A 426 -14.16 -14.16 -8.52
CA LEU A 426 -14.53 -15.27 -7.64
C LEU A 426 -13.69 -16.50 -8.02
N ASP A 427 -12.83 -16.97 -7.10
CA ASP A 427 -11.98 -18.15 -7.30
C ASP A 427 -12.31 -19.21 -6.25
N ALA A 428 -12.77 -20.38 -6.71
CA ALA A 428 -13.26 -21.44 -5.82
C ALA A 428 -12.15 -22.04 -4.93
N VAL A 429 -10.93 -22.18 -5.44
CA VAL A 429 -9.82 -22.78 -4.68
C VAL A 429 -9.33 -21.79 -3.62
N ALA A 430 -9.11 -20.52 -3.99
CA ALA A 430 -8.71 -19.48 -3.05
C ALA A 430 -9.79 -19.28 -1.98
N THR A 431 -11.07 -19.24 -2.37
CA THR A 431 -12.19 -19.12 -1.43
C THR A 431 -12.25 -20.29 -0.45
N GLN A 432 -12.03 -21.53 -0.91
CA GLN A 432 -12.00 -22.69 -0.02
C GLN A 432 -10.85 -22.60 1.00
N GLN A 433 -9.65 -22.25 0.56
CA GLN A 433 -8.50 -22.11 1.46
C GLN A 433 -8.77 -21.06 2.53
N LYS A 434 -9.27 -19.91 2.15
CA LYS A 434 -9.62 -18.82 3.09
C LYS A 434 -10.79 -19.19 3.99
N PHE A 435 -11.75 -19.96 3.51
CA PHE A 435 -12.83 -20.48 4.34
C PHE A 435 -12.31 -21.36 5.49
N GLU A 436 -11.34 -22.24 5.21
CA GLU A 436 -10.72 -23.09 6.24
C GLU A 436 -9.96 -22.24 7.27
N GLU A 437 -9.17 -21.24 6.83
CA GLU A 437 -8.47 -20.31 7.70
C GLU A 437 -9.44 -19.52 8.60
N ASN A 438 -10.50 -18.96 8.03
CA ASN A 438 -11.51 -18.16 8.75
C ASN A 438 -12.36 -18.99 9.70
N LEU A 439 -12.62 -20.25 9.38
CA LEU A 439 -13.40 -21.16 10.22
C LEU A 439 -12.65 -21.54 11.51
N LEU A 440 -11.34 -21.67 11.43
CA LEU A 440 -10.45 -22.05 12.54
C LEU A 440 -9.89 -20.85 13.31
N GLY A 441 -10.10 -19.61 12.83
CA GLY A 441 -9.63 -18.36 13.40
C GLY A 441 -10.25 -18.03 14.77
N PRO A 442 -10.46 -16.75 15.14
CA PRO A 442 -10.94 -16.34 16.47
C PRO A 442 -12.41 -16.74 16.70
N ALA A 443 -12.70 -18.05 16.57
CA ALA A 443 -14.02 -18.64 16.59
C ALA A 443 -14.77 -18.44 17.94
N GLN A 444 -14.05 -18.32 19.05
CA GLN A 444 -14.69 -18.25 20.39
C GLN A 444 -15.43 -16.93 20.64
N THR A 445 -14.86 -15.81 20.24
CA THR A 445 -15.49 -14.48 20.40
C THR A 445 -16.73 -14.37 19.52
N LEU A 446 -16.59 -14.72 18.24
CA LEU A 446 -17.70 -14.75 17.29
C LEU A 446 -18.83 -15.68 17.78
N ALA A 447 -18.49 -16.89 18.23
CA ALA A 447 -19.49 -17.85 18.73
C ALA A 447 -20.25 -17.31 19.95
N LYS A 448 -19.61 -16.57 20.87
CA LYS A 448 -20.28 -15.91 22.00
C LYS A 448 -21.27 -14.83 21.54
N ASP A 449 -20.87 -14.01 20.56
CA ASP A 449 -21.74 -12.95 20.03
C ASP A 449 -22.95 -13.54 19.27
N LEU A 450 -22.71 -14.59 18.49
CA LEU A 450 -23.78 -15.34 17.82
C LEU A 450 -24.71 -16.03 18.83
N ALA A 451 -24.19 -16.54 19.97
CA ALA A 451 -24.97 -17.13 21.02
C ALA A 451 -25.87 -16.09 21.71
N LYS A 452 -25.36 -14.89 22.02
CA LYS A 452 -26.15 -13.77 22.52
C LYS A 452 -27.31 -13.44 21.58
N MET A 453 -26.99 -13.35 20.27
CA MET A 453 -28.01 -13.07 19.25
C MET A 453 -29.07 -14.16 19.18
N ALA A 454 -28.69 -15.44 19.17
CA ALA A 454 -29.61 -16.56 19.11
C ALA A 454 -30.52 -16.65 20.35
N LEU A 455 -30.00 -16.28 21.52
CA LEU A 455 -30.77 -16.26 22.78
C LEU A 455 -31.60 -15.00 22.94
N LYS A 456 -31.59 -14.05 22.00
CA LYS A 456 -32.27 -12.74 22.11
C LYS A 456 -31.90 -11.98 23.39
N ILE A 457 -30.68 -12.18 23.90
CA ILE A 457 -30.14 -11.46 25.03
C ILE A 457 -29.52 -10.17 24.49
N ASP A 458 -30.37 -9.23 24.10
CA ASP A 458 -29.92 -7.84 23.85
C ASP A 458 -30.06 -7.07 25.17
N LYS A 459 -28.98 -6.39 25.55
CA LYS A 459 -29.01 -5.33 26.54
C LYS A 459 -29.18 -4.00 25.85
#